data_8dff6d61e362001e22a39c8a0036d6eb
#
_entry.id   8dff6d61e362001e22a39c8a0036d6eb
#
_cell.length_a   1.000
_cell.length_b   1.000
_cell.length_c   1.000
_cell.angle_alpha   90.00
_cell.angle_beta   90.00
_cell.angle_gamma   90.00
#
_symmetry.space_group_name_H-M   'P 1'
#
loop_
_entity.id
_entity.type
_entity.pdbx_description
1 polymer ?
#
loop_
_entity_poly.entity_id
_entity_poly.type
_entity_poly.pdbx_seq_one_letter_code
_entity_poly.pdbx_strand_id
1 'polypeptide(L)'
;MALSYYKETLRETALKLATPGKGILAVDESTNTCGKRLASIGVENTEENRQAYRGMLFTTEGLGNYISGAILFEETLFQDHADGESMVAKLEKQGIVPGIKVDKGLKPLVGGLEHETYCSGLDGLTERAVSYTHLTLPTSDLV
;
A
#
# COMPACT_ATOMS: atom_id res chain seq x y z
N MET A 1 -8.83 -7.81 25.55
CA MET A 1 -8.42 -9.17 25.16
C MET A 1 -7.95 -9.29 23.70
N ALA A 2 -8.55 -8.62 22.70
CA ALA A 2 -8.12 -8.74 21.32
C ALA A 2 -6.69 -8.26 21.02
N LEU A 3 -6.24 -7.15 21.62
CA LEU A 3 -4.89 -6.59 21.41
C LEU A 3 -3.76 -7.50 21.89
N SER A 4 -3.99 -8.36 22.89
CA SER A 4 -2.94 -9.28 23.39
C SER A 4 -2.69 -10.43 22.41
N TYR A 5 -3.70 -10.85 21.65
CA TYR A 5 -3.59 -11.93 20.67
C TYR A 5 -2.66 -11.54 19.50
N TYR A 6 -2.76 -10.30 19.01
CA TYR A 6 -1.97 -9.84 17.87
C TYR A 6 -0.64 -9.17 18.25
N LYS A 7 -0.34 -9.06 19.54
CA LYS A 7 0.82 -8.30 20.04
C LYS A 7 2.14 -8.76 19.42
N GLU A 8 2.36 -10.07 19.37
CA GLU A 8 3.61 -10.61 18.83
C GLU A 8 3.70 -10.42 17.33
N THR A 9 2.63 -10.71 16.59
CA THR A 9 2.56 -10.49 15.14
C THR A 9 2.80 -9.01 14.78
N LEU A 10 2.20 -8.08 15.53
CA LEU A 10 2.40 -6.64 15.33
C LEU A 10 3.85 -6.24 15.62
N ARG A 11 4.45 -6.80 16.68
CA ARG A 11 5.85 -6.55 17.02
C ARG A 11 6.79 -7.07 15.94
N GLU A 12 6.60 -8.29 15.47
CA GLU A 12 7.41 -8.89 14.40
C GLU A 12 7.31 -8.08 13.11
N THR A 13 6.10 -7.67 12.69
CA THR A 13 5.87 -6.82 11.53
C THR A 13 6.58 -5.47 11.68
N ALA A 14 6.48 -4.83 12.84
CA ALA A 14 7.14 -3.57 13.11
C ALA A 14 8.68 -3.70 13.03
N LEU A 15 9.25 -4.76 13.59
CA LEU A 15 10.69 -5.04 13.52
C LEU A 15 11.14 -5.32 12.08
N LYS A 16 10.34 -6.06 11.31
CA LYS A 16 10.61 -6.32 9.88
C LYS A 16 10.60 -5.03 9.06
N LEU A 17 9.62 -4.16 9.29
CA LEU A 17 9.55 -2.85 8.65
C LEU A 17 10.71 -1.94 9.04
N ALA A 18 11.15 -1.98 10.29
CA ALA A 18 12.27 -1.18 10.83
C ALA A 18 13.65 -1.85 10.61
N THR A 19 13.79 -2.76 9.66
CA THR A 19 15.06 -3.43 9.37
C THR A 19 16.15 -2.39 9.06
N PRO A 20 17.30 -2.39 9.79
CA PRO A 20 18.38 -1.45 9.54
C PRO A 20 18.89 -1.50 8.09
N GLY A 21 19.13 -0.34 7.50
CA GLY A 21 19.63 -0.21 6.13
C GLY A 21 18.55 -0.34 5.05
N LYS A 22 17.29 -0.55 5.42
CA LYS A 22 16.16 -0.58 4.48
C LYS A 22 15.19 0.57 4.72
N GLY A 23 14.55 1.03 3.65
CA GLY A 23 13.48 2.03 3.70
C GLY A 23 12.10 1.42 3.48
N ILE A 24 11.07 2.27 3.55
CA ILE A 24 9.69 1.96 3.15
C ILE A 24 9.39 2.74 1.88
N LEU A 25 8.90 2.05 0.85
CA LEU A 25 8.53 2.64 -0.42
C LEU A 25 7.07 3.11 -0.37
N ALA A 26 6.83 4.41 -0.52
CA ALA A 26 5.50 4.97 -0.69
C ALA A 26 5.12 4.94 -2.19
N VAL A 27 4.19 4.06 -2.56
CA VAL A 27 3.61 3.93 -3.92
C VAL A 27 2.08 4.03 -3.86
N ASP A 28 1.61 4.78 -2.90
CA ASP A 28 0.21 4.95 -2.54
C ASP A 28 -0.43 6.21 -3.15
N GLU A 29 0.19 6.77 -4.18
CA GLU A 29 -0.33 7.93 -4.88
C GLU A 29 -1.76 7.67 -5.34
N SER A 30 -2.66 8.63 -5.04
CA SER A 30 -4.01 8.59 -5.59
C SER A 30 -4.00 8.61 -7.12
N THR A 31 -5.07 8.17 -7.75
CA THR A 31 -5.25 8.19 -9.21
C THR A 31 -4.86 9.55 -9.81
N ASN A 32 -5.27 10.65 -9.18
CA ASN A 32 -4.94 12.00 -9.67
C ASN A 32 -3.45 12.33 -9.51
N THR A 33 -2.83 11.92 -8.42
CA THR A 33 -1.40 12.16 -8.19
C THR A 33 -0.54 11.34 -9.13
N CYS A 34 -0.88 10.07 -9.33
CA CYS A 34 -0.24 9.21 -10.31
C CYS A 34 -0.41 9.78 -11.73
N GLY A 35 -1.61 10.25 -12.08
CA GLY A 35 -1.90 10.88 -13.35
C GLY A 35 -1.03 12.11 -13.64
N LYS A 36 -0.74 12.94 -12.64
CA LYS A 36 0.20 14.07 -12.81
C LYS A 36 1.62 13.61 -13.16
N ARG A 37 2.07 12.50 -12.57
CA ARG A 37 3.38 11.91 -12.88
C ARG A 37 3.40 11.35 -14.29
N LEU A 38 2.38 10.59 -14.70
CA LEU A 38 2.26 10.05 -16.05
C LEU A 38 2.19 11.15 -17.10
N ALA A 39 1.41 12.20 -16.86
CA ALA A 39 1.30 13.35 -17.75
C ALA A 39 2.64 14.07 -17.97
N SER A 40 3.53 14.11 -16.97
CA SER A 40 4.85 14.73 -17.12
C SER A 40 5.76 14.05 -18.13
N ILE A 41 5.45 12.80 -18.48
CA ILE A 41 6.16 12.00 -19.50
C ILE A 41 5.28 11.69 -20.72
N GLY A 42 4.15 12.41 -20.89
CA GLY A 42 3.25 12.25 -22.02
C GLY A 42 2.43 10.96 -22.03
N VAL A 43 2.28 10.29 -20.89
CA VAL A 43 1.51 9.05 -20.77
C VAL A 43 0.13 9.34 -20.20
N GLU A 44 -0.90 8.73 -20.80
CA GLU A 44 -2.29 8.88 -20.36
C GLU A 44 -2.52 8.22 -18.98
N ASN A 45 -3.39 8.82 -18.18
CA ASN A 45 -3.76 8.30 -16.86
C ASN A 45 -4.86 7.24 -16.97
N THR A 46 -4.54 6.06 -17.50
CA THR A 46 -5.42 4.89 -17.51
C THR A 46 -5.07 3.94 -16.35
N GLU A 47 -5.96 3.03 -16.07
CA GLU A 47 -5.72 1.99 -15.05
C GLU A 47 -4.51 1.11 -15.45
N GLU A 48 -4.44 0.73 -16.72
CA GLU A 48 -3.36 -0.10 -17.28
C GLU A 48 -2.00 0.58 -17.14
N ASN A 49 -1.94 1.89 -17.41
CA ASN A 49 -0.70 2.65 -17.29
C ASN A 49 -0.26 2.81 -15.82
N ARG A 50 -1.21 2.96 -14.89
CA ARG A 50 -0.90 2.97 -13.46
C ARG A 50 -0.45 1.60 -12.97
N GLN A 51 -1.10 0.51 -13.44
CA GLN A 51 -0.71 -0.87 -13.17
C GLN A 51 0.71 -1.14 -13.68
N ALA A 52 1.01 -0.78 -14.92
CA ALA A 52 2.33 -0.95 -15.52
C ALA A 52 3.41 -0.19 -14.76
N TYR A 53 3.13 1.07 -14.36
CA TYR A 53 4.04 1.89 -13.55
C TYR A 53 4.38 1.21 -12.20
N ARG A 54 3.37 0.74 -11.48
CA ARG A 54 3.56 0.08 -10.18
C ARG A 54 4.18 -1.31 -10.34
N GLY A 55 3.77 -2.05 -11.36
CA GLY A 55 4.36 -3.34 -11.70
C GLY A 55 5.86 -3.24 -11.98
N MET A 56 6.28 -2.24 -12.76
CA MET A 56 7.69 -1.96 -13.02
C MET A 56 8.48 -1.75 -11.72
N LEU A 57 7.93 -1.00 -10.76
CA LEU A 57 8.59 -0.78 -9.48
C LEU A 57 8.71 -2.09 -8.68
N PHE A 58 7.63 -2.87 -8.59
CA PHE A 58 7.57 -4.07 -7.75
C PHE A 58 8.35 -5.26 -8.34
N THR A 59 8.61 -5.26 -9.64
CA THR A 59 9.41 -6.30 -10.30
C THR A 59 10.87 -5.92 -10.47
N THR A 60 11.29 -4.76 -9.96
CA THR A 60 12.70 -4.36 -9.98
C THR A 60 13.54 -5.37 -9.20
N GLU A 61 14.50 -5.98 -9.87
CA GLU A 61 15.36 -6.99 -9.27
C GLU A 61 16.17 -6.43 -8.11
N GLY A 62 16.21 -7.17 -7.01
CA GLY A 62 16.95 -6.77 -5.81
C GLY A 62 16.29 -5.68 -4.99
N LEU A 63 15.07 -5.25 -5.32
CA LEU A 63 14.34 -4.23 -4.56
C LEU A 63 14.29 -4.54 -3.06
N GLY A 64 14.04 -5.81 -2.69
CA GLY A 64 13.99 -6.28 -1.31
C GLY A 64 15.31 -6.14 -0.54
N ASN A 65 16.43 -5.85 -1.19
CA ASN A 65 17.69 -5.55 -0.50
C ASN A 65 17.68 -4.14 0.12
N TYR A 66 16.86 -3.23 -0.41
CA TYR A 66 16.84 -1.81 -0.05
C TYR A 66 15.55 -1.39 0.65
N ILE A 67 14.45 -2.13 0.48
CA ILE A 67 13.14 -1.82 1.08
C ILE A 67 12.61 -3.00 1.89
N SER A 68 12.06 -2.66 3.06
CA SER A 68 11.42 -3.61 3.97
C SER A 68 9.90 -3.64 3.84
N GLY A 69 9.30 -2.56 3.33
CA GLY A 69 7.87 -2.44 3.15
C GLY A 69 7.49 -1.51 1.99
N ALA A 70 6.29 -1.69 1.45
CA ALA A 70 5.71 -0.82 0.43
C ALA A 70 4.28 -0.45 0.80
N ILE A 71 3.95 0.84 0.72
CA ILE A 71 2.58 1.33 0.98
C ILE A 71 1.84 1.35 -0.36
N LEU A 72 0.76 0.58 -0.48
CA LEU A 72 -0.04 0.44 -1.68
C LEU A 72 -1.22 1.41 -1.69
N PHE A 73 -1.64 1.82 -2.88
CA PHE A 73 -2.97 2.37 -3.13
C PHE A 73 -3.98 1.23 -3.29
N GLU A 74 -5.24 1.43 -2.91
CA GLU A 74 -6.27 0.39 -2.91
C GLU A 74 -6.41 -0.31 -4.28
N GLU A 75 -6.43 0.43 -5.38
CA GLU A 75 -6.47 -0.12 -6.75
C GLU A 75 -5.39 -1.19 -6.95
N THR A 76 -4.16 -0.91 -6.54
CA THR A 76 -3.01 -1.80 -6.73
C THR A 76 -3.08 -3.07 -5.89
N LEU A 77 -3.71 -2.99 -4.72
CA LEU A 77 -3.89 -4.16 -3.84
C LEU A 77 -4.70 -5.26 -4.53
N PHE A 78 -5.64 -4.87 -5.38
CA PHE A 78 -6.55 -5.79 -6.09
C PHE A 78 -6.11 -6.10 -7.53
N GLN A 79 -4.96 -5.60 -7.96
CA GLN A 79 -4.45 -5.82 -9.32
C GLN A 79 -3.43 -6.94 -9.38
N ASP A 80 -3.43 -7.62 -10.53
CA ASP A 80 -2.38 -8.54 -10.90
C ASP A 80 -1.33 -7.82 -11.79
N HIS A 81 -0.13 -8.34 -11.81
CA HIS A 81 0.89 -7.97 -12.79
C HIS A 81 0.57 -8.62 -14.14
N ALA A 82 1.20 -8.16 -15.22
CA ALA A 82 0.98 -8.65 -16.59
C ALA A 82 1.18 -10.17 -16.78
N ASP A 83 1.89 -10.84 -15.89
CA ASP A 83 2.08 -12.28 -15.89
C ASP A 83 1.01 -13.07 -15.10
N GLY A 84 -0.03 -12.38 -14.59
CA GLY A 84 -1.14 -12.97 -13.85
C GLY A 84 -0.86 -13.20 -12.36
N GLU A 85 0.30 -12.79 -11.85
CA GLU A 85 0.59 -12.85 -10.42
C GLU A 85 0.20 -11.54 -9.72
N SER A 86 -0.41 -11.64 -8.51
CA SER A 86 -0.84 -10.44 -7.78
C SER A 86 0.32 -9.51 -7.46
N MET A 87 0.03 -8.19 -7.43
CA MET A 87 1.03 -7.16 -7.05
C MET A 87 1.56 -7.39 -5.63
N VAL A 88 0.73 -7.89 -4.73
CA VAL A 88 1.11 -8.26 -3.36
C VAL A 88 2.14 -9.39 -3.38
N ALA A 89 1.88 -10.46 -4.13
CA ALA A 89 2.80 -11.61 -4.23
C ALA A 89 4.17 -11.20 -4.79
N LYS A 90 4.22 -10.23 -5.73
CA LYS A 90 5.49 -9.69 -6.24
C LYS A 90 6.35 -9.04 -5.15
N LEU A 91 5.74 -8.35 -4.21
CA LEU A 91 6.43 -7.76 -3.07
C LEU A 91 6.87 -8.82 -2.06
N GLU A 92 5.96 -9.73 -1.69
CA GLU A 92 6.22 -10.78 -0.69
C GLU A 92 7.34 -11.72 -1.10
N LYS A 93 7.43 -12.10 -2.37
CA LYS A 93 8.54 -12.91 -2.92
C LYS A 93 9.91 -12.27 -2.74
N GLN A 94 9.98 -10.94 -2.66
CA GLN A 94 11.20 -10.20 -2.38
C GLN A 94 11.38 -9.90 -0.89
N GLY A 95 10.52 -10.45 -0.02
CA GLY A 95 10.55 -10.22 1.42
C GLY A 95 10.08 -8.83 1.85
N ILE A 96 9.38 -8.09 0.97
CA ILE A 96 8.85 -6.76 1.22
C ILE A 96 7.46 -6.89 1.84
N VAL A 97 7.21 -6.22 2.96
CA VAL A 97 5.91 -6.22 3.64
C VAL A 97 4.94 -5.31 2.88
N PRO A 98 3.81 -5.81 2.38
CA PRO A 98 2.78 -4.95 1.80
C PRO A 98 2.06 -4.15 2.89
N GLY A 99 1.88 -2.87 2.65
CA GLY A 99 1.08 -1.95 3.45
C GLY A 99 0.02 -1.29 2.59
N ILE A 100 -0.97 -0.67 3.20
CA ILE A 100 -2.09 -0.05 2.50
C ILE A 100 -2.39 1.36 3.00
N LYS A 101 -2.62 2.29 2.09
CA LYS A 101 -3.13 3.62 2.37
C LYS A 101 -4.56 3.53 2.88
N VAL A 102 -4.80 3.96 4.11
CA VAL A 102 -6.13 3.94 4.73
C VAL A 102 -6.76 5.33 4.83
N ASP A 103 -5.99 6.40 4.67
CA ASP A 103 -6.53 7.76 4.67
C ASP A 103 -7.29 8.09 3.38
N LYS A 104 -8.21 9.06 3.47
CA LYS A 104 -8.98 9.63 2.37
C LYS A 104 -8.64 11.10 2.11
N GLY A 105 -7.41 11.49 2.44
CA GLY A 105 -6.88 12.83 2.21
C GLY A 105 -7.21 13.84 3.30
N LEU A 106 -6.69 15.05 3.10
CA LEU A 106 -6.86 16.17 4.00
C LEU A 106 -8.16 16.93 3.70
N LYS A 107 -8.84 17.38 4.76
CA LYS A 107 -10.03 18.24 4.70
C LYS A 107 -9.82 19.47 5.58
N PRO A 108 -10.37 20.65 5.22
CA PRO A 108 -10.31 21.82 6.07
C PRO A 108 -10.88 21.53 7.46
N LEU A 109 -10.20 22.01 8.50
CA LEU A 109 -10.68 21.89 9.86
C LEU A 109 -11.78 22.92 10.09
N VAL A 110 -12.99 22.46 10.36
CA VAL A 110 -14.13 23.35 10.62
C VAL A 110 -13.87 24.15 11.91
N GLY A 111 -13.90 25.48 11.80
CA GLY A 111 -13.56 26.37 12.91
C GLY A 111 -12.06 26.59 13.12
N GLY A 112 -11.21 25.98 12.32
CA GLY A 112 -9.77 26.22 12.30
C GLY A 112 -9.37 27.41 11.43
N LEU A 113 -8.06 27.68 11.38
CA LEU A 113 -7.47 28.70 10.52
C LEU A 113 -7.44 28.22 9.04
N GLU A 114 -7.21 29.15 8.10
CA GLU A 114 -7.30 28.89 6.66
C GLU A 114 -6.45 27.70 6.16
N HIS A 115 -5.36 27.40 6.84
CA HIS A 115 -4.45 26.31 6.46
C HIS A 115 -4.53 25.07 7.38
N GLU A 116 -5.42 25.09 8.37
CA GLU A 116 -5.59 23.95 9.26
C GLU A 116 -6.46 22.88 8.62
N THR A 117 -5.95 21.66 8.63
CA THR A 117 -6.63 20.50 8.04
C THR A 117 -6.61 19.31 8.99
N TYR A 118 -7.55 18.41 8.80
CA TYR A 118 -7.51 17.08 9.42
C TYR A 118 -7.43 15.98 8.35
N CYS A 119 -6.83 14.85 8.70
CA CYS A 119 -6.80 13.68 7.85
C CYS A 119 -8.10 12.88 8.00
N SER A 120 -8.82 12.66 6.90
CA SER A 120 -10.06 11.88 6.89
C SER A 120 -9.77 10.40 6.57
N GLY A 121 -10.73 9.49 6.83
CA GLY A 121 -10.62 8.08 6.46
C GLY A 121 -10.99 7.08 7.54
N LEU A 122 -11.43 7.53 8.72
CA LEU A 122 -11.90 6.62 9.78
C LEU A 122 -13.27 6.02 9.46
N ASP A 123 -14.13 6.76 8.77
CA ASP A 123 -15.47 6.28 8.41
C ASP A 123 -15.37 5.09 7.46
N GLY A 124 -15.97 3.95 7.83
CA GLY A 124 -15.94 2.70 7.08
C GLY A 124 -14.55 2.03 7.02
N LEU A 125 -13.61 2.41 7.92
CA LEU A 125 -12.28 1.82 7.94
C LEU A 125 -12.30 0.35 8.35
N THR A 126 -13.16 -0.04 9.26
CA THR A 126 -13.27 -1.43 9.73
C THR A 126 -13.59 -2.38 8.59
N GLU A 127 -14.61 -2.06 7.80
CA GLU A 127 -15.05 -2.86 6.66
C GLU A 127 -13.97 -2.93 5.58
N ARG A 128 -13.31 -1.81 5.29
CA ARG A 128 -12.19 -1.76 4.35
C ARG A 128 -11.00 -2.58 4.85
N ALA A 129 -10.64 -2.47 6.13
CA ALA A 129 -9.53 -3.23 6.70
C ALA A 129 -9.79 -4.74 6.63
N VAL A 130 -11.03 -5.19 6.85
CA VAL A 130 -11.41 -6.59 6.68
C VAL A 130 -11.22 -7.04 5.23
N SER A 131 -11.65 -6.25 4.24
CA SER A 131 -11.48 -6.61 2.83
C SER A 131 -10.01 -6.70 2.42
N TYR A 132 -9.16 -5.85 2.96
CA TYR A 132 -7.71 -5.89 2.70
C TYR A 132 -7.04 -7.14 3.29
N THR A 133 -7.48 -7.59 4.45
CA THR A 133 -6.93 -8.78 5.12
C THR A 133 -7.16 -10.05 4.30
N HIS A 134 -8.30 -10.19 3.64
CA HIS A 134 -8.62 -11.36 2.80
C HIS A 134 -7.66 -11.56 1.62
N LEU A 135 -6.98 -10.51 1.18
CA LEU A 135 -6.07 -10.57 0.03
C LEU A 135 -4.62 -10.88 0.43
N THR A 136 -4.28 -10.68 1.69
CA THR A 136 -2.92 -10.86 2.20
C THR A 136 -2.75 -12.15 3.01
N LEU A 137 -3.82 -12.87 3.31
CA LEU A 137 -3.74 -14.18 3.99
C LEU A 137 -3.49 -15.29 2.97
N PRO A 138 -2.53 -16.20 3.23
CA PRO A 138 -2.40 -17.44 2.46
C PRO A 138 -3.72 -18.22 2.53
N THR A 139 -4.20 -18.70 1.41
CA THR A 139 -5.44 -19.49 1.32
C THR A 139 -5.38 -20.82 2.09
N SER A 140 -4.23 -21.21 2.61
CA SER A 140 -4.03 -22.40 3.43
C SER A 140 -4.53 -22.29 4.87
N ASP A 141 -4.81 -21.08 5.37
CA ASP A 141 -5.21 -20.87 6.77
C ASP A 141 -6.73 -20.72 6.96
N LEU A 142 -7.52 -21.03 5.92
CA LEU A 142 -8.99 -20.96 5.93
C LEU A 142 -9.66 -22.35 6.01
N VAL A 143 -9.02 -23.34 6.60
CA VAL A 143 -9.62 -24.67 6.85
C VAL A 143 -9.77 -24.90 8.35
#